data_988c2c32512cca339cededecb95eb728
#
_entry.id   988c2c32512cca339cededecb95eb728
#
_cell.length_a   1.000
_cell.length_b   1.000
_cell.length_c   1.000
_cell.angle_alpha   90.00
_cell.angle_beta   90.00
_cell.angle_gamma   90.00
#
_symmetry.space_group_name_H-M   'P 1'
#
loop_
_entity.id
_entity.type
_entity.pdbx_description
1 polymer ?
#
loop_
_entity_poly.entity_id
_entity_poly.type
_entity_poly.pdbx_seq_one_letter_code
_entity_poly.pdbx_strand_id
1 'polypeptide(L)'
;MSSVASGWGAYLKGLLASFGLQLPKAISGPFNPSQGTYIDLLPVLVLVLVTALLLMDSKQVLRLNSLLVVLKFSALAVFILVGLFHLNPDNWANFAPFGFGQIYGGKTGIMAGGSLMFFGFLGFESISMTVDEIKEPQKNVPRGIVLALIIVASLYAVVSLVLTGVVHYTKLNVDDAVAYALRYIGVSWAANYVSVVAIMTLITVCISMAYALSRMVYSLARDGFLPQTFQKVSKTHKVPHYATLLTGILSAISSGIFSLANMASLVNISTLAYLVLLAIALIILRKDKGLPQKDEFKVPFVPVLPILSIIVCLSFMSQYSWQTWSAFGIAVLIGSAIYAFYGYKHSKY
;
A
#
# COMPACT_ATOMS: atom_id res chain seq x y z
N MET A 1 0.26 0.61 6.06
CA MET A 1 0.40 1.83 6.89
C MET A 1 1.87 2.28 6.97
N SER A 2 2.80 1.47 7.45
CA SER A 2 4.24 1.82 7.56
C SER A 2 4.88 2.27 6.24
N SER A 3 4.64 1.56 5.14
CA SER A 3 5.15 1.94 3.80
C SER A 3 4.65 3.31 3.35
N VAL A 4 3.37 3.64 3.63
CA VAL A 4 2.79 4.95 3.30
C VAL A 4 3.43 6.06 4.14
N ALA A 5 3.70 5.79 5.42
CA ALA A 5 4.40 6.72 6.31
C ALA A 5 5.84 6.97 5.84
N SER A 6 6.55 5.95 5.34
CA SER A 6 7.88 6.14 4.75
C SER A 6 7.85 7.01 3.50
N GLY A 7 6.84 6.83 2.63
CA GLY A 7 6.61 7.73 1.50
C GLY A 7 6.32 9.17 1.95
N TRP A 8 5.50 9.36 2.98
CA TRP A 8 5.26 10.67 3.58
C TRP A 8 6.55 11.32 4.08
N GLY A 9 7.39 10.55 4.80
CA GLY A 9 8.69 11.02 5.29
C GLY A 9 9.63 11.43 4.16
N ALA A 10 9.62 10.69 3.03
CA ALA A 10 10.43 11.01 1.86
C ALA A 10 10.03 12.36 1.21
N TYR A 11 8.73 12.59 0.99
CA TYR A 11 8.25 13.87 0.47
C TYR A 11 8.55 15.02 1.43
N LEU A 12 8.42 14.83 2.74
CA LEU A 12 8.77 15.85 3.73
C LEU A 12 10.28 16.13 3.73
N LYS A 13 11.14 15.12 3.69
CA LYS A 13 12.60 15.26 3.56
C LYS A 13 12.96 16.04 2.29
N GLY A 14 12.37 15.69 1.16
CA GLY A 14 12.58 16.39 -0.11
C GLY A 14 12.14 17.85 -0.08
N LEU A 15 11.02 18.14 0.59
CA LEU A 15 10.53 19.51 0.77
C LEU A 15 11.45 20.32 1.70
N LEU A 16 11.86 19.77 2.85
CA LEU A 16 12.79 20.42 3.78
C LEU A 16 14.14 20.73 3.10
N ALA A 17 14.65 19.78 2.32
CA ALA A 17 15.88 19.98 1.56
C ALA A 17 15.78 21.14 0.55
N SER A 18 14.61 21.38 -0.06
CA SER A 18 14.39 22.50 -0.96
C SER A 18 14.47 23.87 -0.25
N PHE A 19 14.26 23.90 1.07
CA PHE A 19 14.45 25.07 1.93
C PHE A 19 15.83 25.11 2.61
N GLY A 20 16.76 24.24 2.23
CA GLY A 20 18.11 24.19 2.79
C GLY A 20 18.21 23.48 4.14
N LEU A 21 17.12 22.87 4.63
CA LEU A 21 17.08 22.12 5.88
C LEU A 21 17.39 20.64 5.61
N GLN A 22 18.52 20.15 6.11
CA GLN A 22 18.91 18.74 6.00
C GLN A 22 18.88 18.08 7.36
N LEU A 23 18.25 16.92 7.43
CA LEU A 23 18.23 16.08 8.63
C LEU A 23 19.58 15.35 8.79
N PRO A 24 20.05 15.12 10.02
CA PRO A 24 21.20 14.27 10.27
C PRO A 24 21.01 12.86 9.67
N LYS A 25 22.06 12.34 9.04
CA LYS A 25 22.00 11.01 8.39
C LYS A 25 21.50 9.89 9.30
N ALA A 26 21.91 9.93 10.57
CA ALA A 26 21.57 8.90 11.56
C ALA A 26 20.05 8.68 11.72
N ILE A 27 19.23 9.70 11.49
CA ILE A 27 17.77 9.69 11.70
C ILE A 27 16.96 9.88 10.41
N SER A 28 17.59 9.85 9.26
CA SER A 28 16.95 10.18 7.97
C SER A 28 16.70 8.99 7.04
N GLY A 29 16.89 7.77 7.53
CA GLY A 29 16.67 6.57 6.69
C GLY A 29 16.51 5.29 7.51
N PRO A 30 16.08 4.20 6.86
CA PRO A 30 15.91 2.90 7.49
C PRO A 30 17.23 2.37 8.04
N PHE A 31 17.16 1.36 8.89
CA PHE A 31 18.33 0.78 9.54
C PHE A 31 19.33 0.23 8.52
N ASN A 32 20.42 0.97 8.33
CA ASN A 32 21.55 0.59 7.47
C ASN A 32 22.86 1.18 8.03
N PRO A 33 23.50 0.50 8.99
CA PRO A 33 24.73 0.98 9.63
C PRO A 33 25.88 1.24 8.65
N SER A 34 25.94 0.48 7.52
CA SER A 34 26.98 0.68 6.51
C SER A 34 26.87 2.03 5.80
N GLN A 35 25.68 2.61 5.75
CA GLN A 35 25.41 3.93 5.20
C GLN A 35 25.31 5.03 6.28
N GLY A 36 25.42 4.66 7.55
CA GLY A 36 25.32 5.57 8.68
C GLY A 36 23.89 6.00 9.04
N THR A 37 22.87 5.22 8.63
CA THR A 37 21.46 5.42 8.99
C THR A 37 21.05 4.38 10.02
N TYR A 38 20.32 4.80 11.05
CA TYR A 38 19.88 3.92 12.14
C TYR A 38 18.37 3.88 12.30
N ILE A 39 17.69 4.97 12.01
CA ILE A 39 16.21 5.03 12.11
C ILE A 39 15.68 6.10 11.16
N ASP A 40 14.55 5.84 10.54
CA ASP A 40 13.79 6.88 9.83
C ASP A 40 12.79 7.53 10.79
N LEU A 41 13.20 8.67 11.36
CA LEU A 41 12.44 9.31 12.44
C LEU A 41 11.12 9.91 11.97
N LEU A 42 11.05 10.49 10.75
CA LEU A 42 9.85 11.17 10.28
C LEU A 42 8.65 10.23 10.12
N PRO A 43 8.77 9.05 9.50
CA PRO A 43 7.70 8.06 9.48
C PRO A 43 7.24 7.61 10.87
N VAL A 44 8.18 7.46 11.81
CA VAL A 44 7.84 7.12 13.20
C VAL A 44 6.98 8.21 13.83
N LEU A 45 7.42 9.48 13.73
CA LEU A 45 6.70 10.61 14.32
C LEU A 45 5.29 10.76 13.76
N VAL A 46 5.08 10.64 12.43
CA VAL A 46 3.75 10.75 11.85
C VAL A 46 2.84 9.61 12.31
N LEU A 47 3.38 8.40 12.48
CA LEU A 47 2.57 7.26 12.94
C LEU A 47 2.23 7.36 14.43
N VAL A 48 3.12 7.89 15.25
CA VAL A 48 2.82 8.22 16.66
C VAL A 48 1.72 9.28 16.73
N LEU A 49 1.83 10.35 15.93
CA LEU A 49 0.82 11.40 15.85
C LEU A 49 -0.54 10.84 15.40
N VAL A 50 -0.56 10.05 14.32
CA VAL A 50 -1.80 9.42 13.80
C VAL A 50 -2.42 8.50 14.85
N THR A 51 -1.61 7.73 15.56
CA THR A 51 -2.09 6.84 16.62
C THR A 51 -2.70 7.65 17.77
N ALA A 52 -2.06 8.73 18.19
CA ALA A 52 -2.58 9.63 19.22
C ALA A 52 -3.90 10.29 18.80
N LEU A 53 -4.00 10.77 17.56
CA LEU A 53 -5.23 11.34 17.01
C LEU A 53 -6.38 10.33 16.99
N LEU A 54 -6.12 9.08 16.62
CA LEU A 54 -7.15 8.03 16.62
C LEU A 54 -7.63 7.65 18.02
N LEU A 55 -6.79 7.82 19.05
CA LEU A 55 -7.17 7.60 20.44
C LEU A 55 -8.07 8.71 20.99
N MET A 56 -8.04 9.92 20.39
CA MET A 56 -8.76 11.11 20.88
C MET A 56 -10.15 11.33 20.27
N ASP A 57 -10.59 10.56 19.29
CA ASP A 57 -11.85 10.65 18.50
C ASP A 57 -11.68 11.30 17.13
N SER A 58 -12.02 10.54 16.07
CA SER A 58 -11.62 10.84 14.70
C SER A 58 -12.75 11.25 13.73
N LYS A 59 -13.91 11.64 14.22
CA LYS A 59 -15.07 11.95 13.35
C LYS A 59 -14.85 13.11 12.37
N GLN A 60 -13.97 14.05 12.69
CA GLN A 60 -13.71 15.23 11.84
C GLN A 60 -12.74 14.95 10.69
N VAL A 61 -11.88 13.94 10.83
CA VAL A 61 -10.84 13.63 9.86
C VAL A 61 -11.40 13.07 8.54
N LEU A 62 -12.53 12.39 8.60
CA LEU A 62 -13.16 11.77 7.43
C LEU A 62 -13.84 12.77 6.48
N ARG A 63 -14.22 13.96 6.95
CA ARG A 63 -14.88 15.00 6.13
C ARG A 63 -13.96 15.71 5.15
N LEU A 64 -12.66 15.75 5.43
CA LEU A 64 -11.65 16.38 4.57
C LEU A 64 -11.27 15.54 3.34
N ASN A 65 -11.69 14.29 3.28
CA ASN A 65 -11.24 13.35 2.26
C ASN A 65 -11.61 13.78 0.82
N SER A 66 -12.80 14.32 0.61
CA SER A 66 -13.25 14.71 -0.74
C SER A 66 -12.43 15.87 -1.33
N LEU A 67 -12.10 16.88 -0.51
CA LEU A 67 -11.24 18.00 -0.93
C LEU A 67 -9.83 17.50 -1.26
N LEU A 68 -9.30 16.59 -0.45
CA LEU A 68 -7.97 16.04 -0.65
C LEU A 68 -7.87 15.16 -1.90
N VAL A 69 -8.98 14.51 -2.30
CA VAL A 69 -9.03 13.78 -3.58
C VAL A 69 -8.88 14.74 -4.77
N VAL A 70 -9.56 15.87 -4.75
CA VAL A 70 -9.41 16.91 -5.81
C VAL A 70 -7.96 17.43 -5.85
N LEU A 71 -7.36 17.68 -4.67
CA LEU A 71 -5.96 18.11 -4.58
C LEU A 71 -4.98 17.06 -5.13
N LYS A 72 -5.22 15.77 -4.89
CA LYS A 72 -4.40 14.69 -5.49
C LYS A 72 -4.41 14.74 -7.00
N PHE A 73 -5.60 14.84 -7.60
CA PHE A 73 -5.72 14.91 -9.05
C PHE A 73 -5.09 16.20 -9.62
N SER A 74 -5.21 17.33 -8.92
CA SER A 74 -4.56 18.57 -9.37
C SER A 74 -3.03 18.48 -9.33
N ALA A 75 -2.45 17.84 -8.30
CA ALA A 75 -1.00 17.63 -8.24
C ALA A 75 -0.51 16.71 -9.36
N LEU A 76 -1.23 15.62 -9.65
CA LEU A 76 -0.92 14.76 -10.78
C LEU A 76 -1.07 15.48 -12.13
N ALA A 77 -2.11 16.31 -12.28
CA ALA A 77 -2.30 17.11 -13.49
C ALA A 77 -1.15 18.11 -13.68
N VAL A 78 -0.74 18.81 -12.62
CA VAL A 78 0.42 19.72 -12.66
C VAL A 78 1.69 18.96 -13.07
N PHE A 79 1.94 17.80 -12.48
CA PHE A 79 3.10 16.97 -12.84
C PHE A 79 3.06 16.56 -14.32
N ILE A 80 1.92 16.03 -14.78
CA ILE A 80 1.77 15.57 -16.18
C ILE A 80 1.94 16.75 -17.14
N LEU A 81 1.24 17.86 -16.91
CA LEU A 81 1.32 19.04 -17.80
C LEU A 81 2.73 19.60 -17.87
N VAL A 82 3.37 19.84 -16.72
CA VAL A 82 4.75 20.36 -16.70
C VAL A 82 5.71 19.35 -17.32
N GLY A 83 5.58 18.08 -17.01
CA GLY A 83 6.44 17.01 -17.52
C GLY A 83 6.35 16.83 -19.04
N LEU A 84 5.16 16.95 -19.63
CA LEU A 84 4.95 16.84 -21.07
C LEU A 84 5.78 17.84 -21.89
N PHE A 85 6.02 19.04 -21.34
CA PHE A 85 6.86 20.05 -22.00
C PHE A 85 8.38 19.81 -21.87
N HIS A 86 8.78 18.83 -21.05
CA HIS A 86 10.18 18.53 -20.74
C HIS A 86 10.54 17.08 -21.08
N LEU A 87 9.77 16.42 -21.95
CA LEU A 87 10.05 15.04 -22.37
C LEU A 87 11.31 14.99 -23.22
N ASN A 88 12.18 14.04 -22.89
CA ASN A 88 13.31 13.63 -23.73
C ASN A 88 13.09 12.20 -24.22
N PRO A 89 12.76 11.98 -25.50
CA PRO A 89 12.52 10.64 -26.06
C PRO A 89 13.72 9.69 -25.92
N ASP A 90 14.94 10.20 -25.84
CA ASP A 90 16.17 9.40 -25.66
C ASP A 90 16.15 8.62 -24.34
N ASN A 91 15.41 9.09 -23.33
CA ASN A 91 15.25 8.38 -22.08
C ASN A 91 14.53 7.02 -22.22
N TRP A 92 13.82 6.82 -23.33
CA TRP A 92 13.12 5.56 -23.64
C TRP A 92 13.84 4.68 -24.67
N ALA A 93 15.01 5.10 -25.18
CA ALA A 93 15.75 4.37 -26.21
C ALA A 93 16.04 2.92 -25.82
N ASN A 94 16.23 2.64 -24.54
CA ASN A 94 16.36 1.30 -24.00
C ASN A 94 15.21 1.01 -23.01
N PHE A 95 14.04 0.69 -23.56
CA PHE A 95 12.80 0.52 -22.77
C PHE A 95 12.86 -0.66 -21.77
N ALA A 96 13.52 -1.75 -22.13
CA ALA A 96 13.58 -2.96 -21.32
C ALA A 96 15.04 -3.44 -21.13
N PRO A 97 15.91 -2.66 -20.45
CA PRO A 97 17.34 -2.96 -20.36
C PRO A 97 17.66 -4.29 -19.68
N PHE A 98 16.75 -4.78 -18.84
CA PHE A 98 16.88 -6.04 -18.10
C PHE A 98 15.90 -7.12 -18.59
N GLY A 99 15.19 -6.89 -19.71
CA GLY A 99 14.26 -7.83 -20.31
C GLY A 99 13.02 -8.13 -19.46
N PHE A 100 12.33 -9.21 -19.82
CA PHE A 100 11.14 -9.67 -19.10
C PHE A 100 11.46 -10.57 -17.91
N GLY A 101 12.69 -11.05 -17.80
CA GLY A 101 13.11 -12.11 -16.92
C GLY A 101 13.15 -11.78 -15.45
N GLN A 102 13.56 -12.79 -14.72
CA GLN A 102 13.63 -12.90 -13.28
C GLN A 102 14.68 -12.03 -12.62
N ILE A 103 14.43 -11.72 -11.35
CA ILE A 103 15.36 -10.97 -10.51
C ILE A 103 15.73 -11.74 -9.26
N TYR A 104 16.17 -12.93 -9.41
CA TYR A 104 16.99 -13.50 -8.36
C TYR A 104 18.40 -12.93 -8.47
N GLY A 105 18.90 -12.34 -7.37
CA GLY A 105 20.24 -11.82 -7.30
C GLY A 105 20.43 -10.37 -7.79
N GLY A 106 19.45 -9.51 -7.64
CA GLY A 106 19.59 -8.05 -7.80
C GLY A 106 19.48 -7.53 -9.23
N LYS A 107 19.02 -8.35 -10.18
CA LYS A 107 18.66 -7.89 -11.53
C LYS A 107 17.19 -7.53 -11.58
N THR A 108 16.85 -6.39 -12.20
CA THR A 108 15.50 -5.88 -12.34
C THR A 108 15.00 -6.07 -13.76
N GLY A 109 13.82 -6.66 -13.93
CA GLY A 109 13.13 -6.81 -15.22
C GLY A 109 11.67 -6.40 -15.09
N ILE A 110 10.94 -6.44 -16.22
CA ILE A 110 9.54 -5.99 -16.29
C ILE A 110 8.65 -6.74 -15.30
N MET A 111 8.80 -8.06 -15.18
CA MET A 111 7.98 -8.88 -14.28
C MET A 111 8.18 -8.52 -12.81
N ALA A 112 9.38 -8.21 -12.40
CA ALA A 112 9.63 -7.79 -11.03
C ALA A 112 9.19 -6.35 -10.77
N GLY A 113 9.38 -5.45 -11.72
CA GLY A 113 8.79 -4.13 -11.66
C GLY A 113 7.26 -4.20 -11.50
N GLY A 114 6.59 -5.05 -12.32
CA GLY A 114 5.15 -5.31 -12.22
C GLY A 114 4.74 -5.89 -10.87
N SER A 115 5.52 -6.85 -10.35
CA SER A 115 5.30 -7.44 -9.03
C SER A 115 5.39 -6.40 -7.89
N LEU A 116 6.38 -5.50 -7.94
CA LEU A 116 6.53 -4.43 -6.97
C LEU A 116 5.42 -3.37 -7.11
N MET A 117 5.07 -3.00 -8.35
CA MET A 117 4.00 -2.04 -8.66
C MET A 117 2.60 -2.51 -8.23
N PHE A 118 2.41 -3.80 -7.97
CA PHE A 118 1.17 -4.33 -7.41
C PHE A 118 0.78 -3.61 -6.11
N PHE A 119 1.77 -3.13 -5.33
CA PHE A 119 1.55 -2.28 -4.16
C PHE A 119 0.68 -1.05 -4.46
N GLY A 120 0.85 -0.43 -5.61
CA GLY A 120 0.09 0.73 -6.02
C GLY A 120 -1.40 0.48 -6.30
N PHE A 121 -1.79 -0.79 -6.46
CA PHE A 121 -3.19 -1.18 -6.69
C PHE A 121 -3.90 -1.66 -5.41
N LEU A 122 -3.20 -1.78 -4.29
CA LEU A 122 -3.80 -2.23 -3.03
C LEU A 122 -4.86 -1.25 -2.54
N GLY A 123 -5.94 -1.79 -1.97
CA GLY A 123 -7.06 -1.02 -1.43
C GLY A 123 -8.36 -1.21 -2.21
N PHE A 124 -8.36 -1.82 -3.41
CA PHE A 124 -9.57 -2.14 -4.14
C PHE A 124 -10.48 -3.11 -3.37
N GLU A 125 -9.88 -3.96 -2.55
CA GLU A 125 -10.58 -4.90 -1.66
C GLU A 125 -11.40 -4.19 -0.57
N SER A 126 -11.07 -2.94 -0.22
CA SER A 126 -11.81 -2.16 0.78
C SER A 126 -13.26 -1.90 0.39
N ILE A 127 -13.56 -1.88 -0.92
CA ILE A 127 -14.93 -1.72 -1.43
C ILE A 127 -15.79 -2.90 -1.00
N SER A 128 -15.24 -4.11 -0.92
CA SER A 128 -15.97 -5.29 -0.48
C SER A 128 -16.37 -5.25 1.00
N MET A 129 -15.69 -4.44 1.82
CA MET A 129 -16.01 -4.27 3.24
C MET A 129 -17.18 -3.30 3.48
N THR A 130 -17.59 -2.53 2.47
CA THR A 130 -18.69 -1.56 2.52
C THR A 130 -19.91 -1.98 1.72
N VAL A 131 -20.01 -3.25 1.38
CA VAL A 131 -21.09 -3.82 0.55
C VAL A 131 -22.49 -3.50 1.10
N ASP A 132 -22.65 -3.53 2.43
CA ASP A 132 -23.93 -3.27 3.11
C ASP A 132 -24.43 -1.83 2.95
N GLU A 133 -23.54 -0.89 2.60
CA GLU A 133 -23.87 0.52 2.40
C GLU A 133 -24.14 0.88 0.93
N ILE A 134 -23.93 -0.09 0.01
CA ILE A 134 -24.01 0.13 -1.44
C ILE A 134 -25.36 -0.31 -1.98
N LYS A 135 -26.03 0.55 -2.78
CA LYS A 135 -27.25 0.19 -3.51
C LYS A 135 -26.92 -0.83 -4.61
N GLU A 136 -27.73 -1.87 -4.73
CA GLU A 136 -27.54 -2.98 -5.69
C GLU A 136 -26.09 -3.52 -5.70
N PRO A 137 -25.57 -4.00 -4.54
CA PRO A 137 -24.16 -4.32 -4.40
C PRO A 137 -23.67 -5.36 -5.40
N GLN A 138 -24.49 -6.33 -5.77
CA GLN A 138 -24.16 -7.39 -6.71
C GLN A 138 -23.81 -6.87 -8.13
N LYS A 139 -24.29 -5.69 -8.49
CA LYS A 139 -23.99 -5.03 -9.77
C LYS A 139 -22.94 -3.94 -9.61
N ASN A 140 -23.10 -3.09 -8.59
CA ASN A 140 -22.32 -1.87 -8.47
C ASN A 140 -20.92 -2.11 -7.88
N VAL A 141 -20.75 -3.08 -6.99
CA VAL A 141 -19.42 -3.41 -6.43
C VAL A 141 -18.46 -3.93 -7.48
N PRO A 142 -18.80 -4.97 -8.30
CA PRO A 142 -17.90 -5.45 -9.33
C PRO A 142 -17.57 -4.40 -10.40
N ARG A 143 -18.58 -3.62 -10.82
CA ARG A 143 -18.38 -2.54 -11.80
C ARG A 143 -17.49 -1.43 -11.24
N GLY A 144 -17.71 -1.04 -9.99
CA GLY A 144 -16.92 -0.03 -9.30
C GLY A 144 -15.46 -0.43 -9.18
N ILE A 145 -15.18 -1.68 -8.80
CA ILE A 145 -13.81 -2.21 -8.70
C ILE A 145 -13.13 -2.20 -10.07
N VAL A 146 -13.76 -2.75 -11.09
CA VAL A 146 -13.17 -2.83 -12.44
C VAL A 146 -12.93 -1.43 -13.01
N LEU A 147 -13.89 -0.51 -12.89
CA LEU A 147 -13.75 0.85 -13.38
C LEU A 147 -12.64 1.60 -12.64
N ALA A 148 -12.58 1.48 -11.32
CA ALA A 148 -11.51 2.08 -10.52
C ALA A 148 -10.13 1.57 -10.94
N LEU A 149 -9.98 0.26 -11.14
CA LEU A 149 -8.72 -0.34 -11.58
C LEU A 149 -8.30 0.15 -12.97
N ILE A 150 -9.23 0.26 -13.92
CA ILE A 150 -8.94 0.79 -15.26
C ILE A 150 -8.48 2.25 -15.19
N ILE A 151 -9.20 3.10 -14.46
CA ILE A 151 -8.85 4.52 -14.30
C ILE A 151 -7.47 4.66 -13.66
N VAL A 152 -7.21 3.94 -12.56
CA VAL A 152 -5.94 4.00 -11.85
C VAL A 152 -4.80 3.47 -12.70
N ALA A 153 -4.98 2.35 -13.40
CA ALA A 153 -3.96 1.79 -14.30
C ALA A 153 -3.61 2.76 -15.44
N SER A 154 -4.62 3.39 -16.05
CA SER A 154 -4.41 4.39 -17.10
C SER A 154 -3.64 5.60 -16.58
N LEU A 155 -4.00 6.09 -15.39
CA LEU A 155 -3.31 7.20 -14.75
C LEU A 155 -1.85 6.87 -14.42
N TYR A 156 -1.60 5.67 -13.87
CA TYR A 156 -0.25 5.20 -13.57
C TYR A 156 0.60 5.05 -14.83
N ALA A 157 0.03 4.56 -15.92
CA ALA A 157 0.73 4.47 -17.20
C ALA A 157 1.16 5.84 -17.69
N VAL A 158 0.27 6.84 -17.67
CA VAL A 158 0.58 8.23 -18.08
C VAL A 158 1.66 8.83 -17.18
N VAL A 159 1.50 8.73 -15.85
CA VAL A 159 2.49 9.26 -14.89
C VAL A 159 3.85 8.60 -15.08
N SER A 160 3.90 7.28 -15.27
CA SER A 160 5.15 6.54 -15.47
C SER A 160 5.83 6.93 -16.79
N LEU A 161 5.08 7.09 -17.87
CA LEU A 161 5.61 7.55 -19.15
C LEU A 161 6.21 8.96 -19.03
N VAL A 162 5.48 9.89 -18.43
CA VAL A 162 5.99 11.25 -18.21
C VAL A 162 7.22 11.22 -17.30
N LEU A 163 7.18 10.48 -16.19
CA LEU A 163 8.28 10.40 -15.23
C LEU A 163 9.58 9.89 -15.89
N THR A 164 9.48 8.79 -16.61
CA THR A 164 10.64 8.20 -17.29
C THR A 164 11.07 8.98 -18.53
N GLY A 165 10.17 9.74 -19.15
CA GLY A 165 10.51 10.65 -20.23
C GLY A 165 11.24 11.91 -19.76
N VAL A 166 10.90 12.40 -18.56
CA VAL A 166 11.56 13.58 -17.97
C VAL A 166 12.93 13.22 -17.38
N VAL A 167 13.05 12.10 -16.71
CA VAL A 167 14.27 11.65 -16.03
C VAL A 167 14.57 10.22 -16.41
N HIS A 168 15.82 9.96 -16.82
CA HIS A 168 16.26 8.60 -17.14
C HIS A 168 16.11 7.68 -15.91
N TYR A 169 15.58 6.47 -16.10
CA TYR A 169 15.20 5.53 -15.04
C TYR A 169 16.31 5.25 -14.02
N THR A 170 17.58 5.28 -14.41
CA THR A 170 18.73 5.05 -13.51
C THR A 170 18.86 6.08 -12.39
N LYS A 171 18.24 7.27 -12.55
CA LYS A 171 18.23 8.34 -11.55
C LYS A 171 16.94 8.37 -10.71
N LEU A 172 15.97 7.51 -10.99
CA LEU A 172 14.67 7.47 -10.34
C LEU A 172 14.60 6.57 -9.09
N ASN A 173 15.74 6.06 -8.60
CA ASN A 173 15.78 5.28 -7.37
C ASN A 173 15.71 6.19 -6.13
N VAL A 174 14.60 6.92 -6.02
CA VAL A 174 14.29 7.86 -4.94
C VAL A 174 12.85 7.69 -4.51
N ASP A 175 12.56 7.91 -3.23
CA ASP A 175 11.24 7.65 -2.65
C ASP A 175 10.21 8.76 -2.97
N ASP A 176 10.65 9.97 -3.40
CA ASP A 176 9.81 11.09 -3.81
C ASP A 176 9.92 11.41 -5.32
N ALA A 177 9.97 10.37 -6.15
CA ALA A 177 10.32 10.40 -7.57
C ALA A 177 9.62 11.50 -8.39
N VAL A 178 8.31 11.74 -8.14
CA VAL A 178 7.53 12.75 -8.89
C VAL A 178 8.02 14.17 -8.57
N ALA A 179 8.24 14.50 -7.31
CA ALA A 179 8.77 15.80 -6.92
C ALA A 179 10.23 15.95 -7.32
N TYR A 180 11.01 14.88 -7.22
CA TYR A 180 12.40 14.84 -7.68
C TYR A 180 12.50 15.16 -9.18
N ALA A 181 11.65 14.58 -10.03
CA ALA A 181 11.65 14.82 -11.46
C ALA A 181 11.40 16.31 -11.78
N LEU A 182 10.46 16.94 -11.08
CA LEU A 182 10.18 18.37 -11.24
C LEU A 182 11.35 19.24 -10.78
N ARG A 183 12.04 18.88 -9.70
CA ARG A 183 13.27 19.55 -9.27
C ARG A 183 14.40 19.38 -10.28
N TYR A 184 14.52 18.18 -10.86
CA TYR A 184 15.56 17.84 -11.85
C TYR A 184 15.48 18.73 -13.10
N ILE A 185 14.27 19.09 -13.55
CA ILE A 185 14.04 20.00 -14.67
C ILE A 185 14.02 21.49 -14.27
N GLY A 186 14.30 21.80 -12.99
CA GLY A 186 14.38 23.18 -12.51
C GLY A 186 13.04 23.85 -12.18
N VAL A 187 11.90 23.11 -12.20
CA VAL A 187 10.57 23.66 -11.93
C VAL A 187 10.21 23.52 -10.45
N SER A 188 10.95 24.24 -9.59
CA SER A 188 10.87 24.13 -8.13
C SER A 188 9.48 24.42 -7.54
N TRP A 189 8.72 25.35 -8.12
CA TRP A 189 7.38 25.66 -7.61
C TRP A 189 6.43 24.47 -7.75
N ALA A 190 6.48 23.75 -8.88
CA ALA A 190 5.65 22.57 -9.10
C ALA A 190 6.09 21.41 -8.21
N ALA A 191 7.40 21.22 -8.01
CA ALA A 191 7.95 20.23 -7.10
C ALA A 191 7.47 20.46 -5.67
N ASN A 192 7.51 21.69 -5.17
CA ASN A 192 7.06 22.07 -3.85
C ASN A 192 5.54 21.88 -3.71
N TYR A 193 4.76 22.30 -4.73
CA TYR A 193 3.31 22.08 -4.75
C TYR A 193 2.96 20.59 -4.64
N VAL A 194 3.55 19.75 -5.49
CA VAL A 194 3.34 18.28 -5.46
C VAL A 194 3.75 17.70 -4.11
N SER A 195 4.88 18.14 -3.54
CA SER A 195 5.34 17.67 -2.23
C SER A 195 4.36 18.02 -1.11
N VAL A 196 3.86 19.25 -1.06
CA VAL A 196 2.89 19.69 -0.06
C VAL A 196 1.59 18.88 -0.18
N VAL A 197 1.06 18.73 -1.39
CA VAL A 197 -0.15 17.93 -1.63
C VAL A 197 0.08 16.47 -1.25
N ALA A 198 1.22 15.89 -1.61
CA ALA A 198 1.56 14.52 -1.23
C ALA A 198 1.62 14.36 0.30
N ILE A 199 2.28 15.26 1.03
CA ILE A 199 2.35 15.26 2.49
C ILE A 199 0.96 15.31 3.10
N MET A 200 0.10 16.23 2.67
CA MET A 200 -1.27 16.35 3.18
C MET A 200 -2.12 15.10 2.91
N THR A 201 -1.98 14.53 1.72
CA THR A 201 -2.80 13.39 1.31
C THR A 201 -2.32 12.06 1.89
N LEU A 202 -1.01 11.84 2.01
CA LEU A 202 -0.46 10.61 2.59
C LEU A 202 -0.78 10.49 4.08
N ILE A 203 -0.85 11.62 4.82
CA ILE A 203 -1.24 11.59 6.23
C ILE A 203 -2.69 11.07 6.41
N THR A 204 -3.61 11.46 5.52
CA THR A 204 -4.99 10.96 5.57
C THR A 204 -5.10 9.48 5.21
N VAL A 205 -4.24 9.00 4.30
CA VAL A 205 -4.14 7.57 4.01
C VAL A 205 -3.63 6.81 5.23
N CYS A 206 -2.59 7.32 5.93
CA CYS A 206 -2.12 6.74 7.18
C CYS A 206 -3.22 6.64 8.23
N ILE A 207 -4.02 7.71 8.41
CA ILE A 207 -5.15 7.72 9.34
C ILE A 207 -6.19 6.65 8.98
N SER A 208 -6.59 6.60 7.70
CA SER A 208 -7.57 5.62 7.22
C SER A 208 -7.09 4.17 7.40
N MET A 209 -5.82 3.90 7.08
CA MET A 209 -5.23 2.58 7.27
C MET A 209 -5.09 2.22 8.75
N ALA A 210 -4.69 3.16 9.62
CA ALA A 210 -4.60 2.92 11.04
C ALA A 210 -5.97 2.60 11.66
N TYR A 211 -7.00 3.32 11.22
CA TYR A 211 -8.39 3.05 11.61
C TYR A 211 -8.83 1.64 11.18
N ALA A 212 -8.61 1.28 9.92
CA ALA A 212 -8.97 -0.05 9.40
C ALA A 212 -8.24 -1.18 10.13
N LEU A 213 -6.90 -1.04 10.32
CA LEU A 213 -6.09 -2.02 11.05
C LEU A 213 -6.53 -2.23 12.49
N SER A 214 -6.83 -1.14 13.22
CA SER A 214 -7.30 -1.23 14.61
C SER A 214 -8.63 -1.97 14.71
N ARG A 215 -9.53 -1.75 13.76
CA ARG A 215 -10.81 -2.47 13.70
C ARG A 215 -10.69 -3.91 13.27
N MET A 216 -9.75 -4.23 12.40
CA MET A 216 -9.44 -5.61 12.02
C MET A 216 -8.95 -6.41 13.23
N VAL A 217 -8.01 -5.86 14.01
CA VAL A 217 -7.53 -6.50 15.26
C VAL A 217 -8.67 -6.64 16.27
N TYR A 218 -9.52 -5.62 16.41
CA TYR A 218 -10.70 -5.68 17.25
C TYR A 218 -11.67 -6.81 16.82
N SER A 219 -11.96 -6.92 15.53
CA SER A 219 -12.83 -7.97 15.00
C SER A 219 -12.28 -9.37 15.25
N LEU A 220 -10.99 -9.59 14.96
CA LEU A 220 -10.32 -10.86 15.24
C LEU A 220 -10.37 -11.24 16.73
N ALA A 221 -10.23 -10.25 17.63
CA ALA A 221 -10.37 -10.50 19.08
C ALA A 221 -11.81 -10.81 19.49
N ARG A 222 -12.80 -10.13 18.86
CA ARG A 222 -14.23 -10.39 19.09
C ARG A 222 -14.64 -11.80 18.65
N ASP A 223 -14.05 -12.27 17.54
CA ASP A 223 -14.32 -13.58 16.97
C ASP A 223 -13.52 -14.72 17.67
N GLY A 224 -12.66 -14.36 18.64
CA GLY A 224 -11.92 -15.30 19.48
C GLY A 224 -10.54 -15.70 18.94
N PHE A 225 -10.08 -15.12 17.83
CA PHE A 225 -8.75 -15.42 17.26
C PHE A 225 -7.60 -14.73 17.99
N LEU A 226 -7.89 -13.63 18.69
CA LEU A 226 -6.90 -12.87 19.48
C LEU A 226 -7.40 -12.68 20.93
N PRO A 227 -6.49 -12.36 21.88
CA PRO A 227 -6.86 -12.13 23.27
C PRO A 227 -7.96 -11.08 23.43
N GLN A 228 -8.91 -11.36 24.35
CA GLN A 228 -10.07 -10.51 24.60
C GLN A 228 -9.72 -9.07 25.02
N THR A 229 -8.50 -8.83 25.45
CA THR A 229 -8.01 -7.49 25.78
C THR A 229 -8.16 -6.51 24.60
N PHE A 230 -7.97 -6.99 23.37
CA PHE A 230 -8.04 -6.15 22.17
C PHE A 230 -9.47 -5.81 21.73
N GLN A 231 -10.50 -6.46 22.29
CA GLN A 231 -11.90 -6.08 22.06
C GLN A 231 -12.40 -5.01 23.03
N LYS A 232 -11.59 -4.58 24.00
CA LYS A 232 -12.00 -3.54 24.95
C LYS A 232 -12.06 -2.17 24.26
N VAL A 233 -13.26 -1.57 24.31
CA VAL A 233 -13.53 -0.23 23.77
C VAL A 233 -13.50 0.80 24.89
N SER A 234 -12.85 1.93 24.65
CA SER A 234 -12.84 3.06 25.59
C SER A 234 -14.26 3.57 25.84
N LYS A 235 -14.62 3.79 27.09
CA LYS A 235 -15.94 4.32 27.48
C LYS A 235 -16.13 5.76 26.99
N THR A 236 -15.05 6.55 26.96
CA THR A 236 -15.08 7.97 26.62
C THR A 236 -15.09 8.21 25.11
N HIS A 237 -14.18 7.57 24.37
CA HIS A 237 -13.98 7.83 22.94
C HIS A 237 -14.55 6.75 22.02
N LYS A 238 -15.09 5.65 22.57
CA LYS A 238 -15.66 4.52 21.82
C LYS A 238 -14.69 3.91 20.78
N VAL A 239 -13.40 3.93 21.07
CA VAL A 239 -12.31 3.43 20.22
C VAL A 239 -11.69 2.18 20.87
N PRO A 240 -11.31 1.15 20.11
CA PRO A 240 -10.61 -0.04 20.63
C PRO A 240 -9.13 0.31 20.92
N HIS A 241 -8.89 0.96 22.06
CA HIS A 241 -7.61 1.61 22.38
C HIS A 241 -6.42 0.65 22.40
N TYR A 242 -6.55 -0.57 22.92
CA TYR A 242 -5.45 -1.57 22.91
C TYR A 242 -5.12 -2.04 21.49
N ALA A 243 -6.12 -2.26 20.66
CA ALA A 243 -5.90 -2.61 19.27
C ALA A 243 -5.24 -1.46 18.49
N THR A 244 -5.67 -0.21 18.72
CA THR A 244 -5.09 1.00 18.12
C THR A 244 -3.63 1.20 18.55
N LEU A 245 -3.32 1.02 19.84
CA LEU A 245 -1.96 1.11 20.34
C LEU A 245 -1.06 0.01 19.76
N LEU A 246 -1.51 -1.24 19.74
CA LEU A 246 -0.74 -2.35 19.16
C LEU A 246 -0.39 -2.07 17.69
N THR A 247 -1.38 -1.73 16.88
CA THR A 247 -1.17 -1.48 15.44
C THR A 247 -0.31 -0.24 15.21
N GLY A 248 -0.49 0.81 16.01
CA GLY A 248 0.31 2.04 15.94
C GLY A 248 1.78 1.80 16.28
N ILE A 249 2.05 1.12 17.39
CA ILE A 249 3.43 0.81 17.85
C ILE A 249 4.13 -0.10 16.83
N LEU A 250 3.50 -1.19 16.41
CA LEU A 250 4.10 -2.10 15.43
C LEU A 250 4.39 -1.40 14.10
N SER A 251 3.48 -0.54 13.66
CA SER A 251 3.69 0.21 12.42
C SER A 251 4.77 1.29 12.55
N ALA A 252 4.88 1.96 13.70
CA ALA A 252 5.93 2.95 13.95
C ALA A 252 7.31 2.29 13.98
N ILE A 253 7.46 1.18 14.70
CA ILE A 253 8.72 0.41 14.72
C ILE A 253 9.09 -0.05 13.32
N SER A 254 8.14 -0.63 12.57
CA SER A 254 8.40 -1.12 11.22
C SER A 254 8.82 -0.02 10.27
N SER A 255 8.19 1.17 10.33
CA SER A 255 8.53 2.29 9.46
C SER A 255 9.88 2.93 9.77
N GLY A 256 10.34 2.83 11.01
CA GLY A 256 11.66 3.36 11.42
C GLY A 256 12.82 2.46 11.01
N ILE A 257 12.58 1.15 10.90
CA ILE A 257 13.64 0.15 10.70
C ILE A 257 13.72 -0.33 9.25
N PHE A 258 12.58 -0.63 8.62
CA PHE A 258 12.54 -1.22 7.28
C PHE A 258 12.38 -0.18 6.19
N SER A 259 12.99 -0.44 5.02
CA SER A 259 12.79 0.39 3.83
C SER A 259 11.36 0.27 3.28
N LEU A 260 10.90 1.31 2.57
CA LEU A 260 9.61 1.29 1.86
C LEU A 260 9.49 0.08 0.94
N ALA A 261 10.55 -0.22 0.16
CA ALA A 261 10.57 -1.34 -0.77
C ALA A 261 10.40 -2.70 -0.08
N ASN A 262 11.08 -2.92 1.07
CA ASN A 262 10.95 -4.17 1.83
C ASN A 262 9.54 -4.35 2.40
N MET A 263 8.96 -3.29 2.95
CA MET A 263 7.59 -3.32 3.47
C MET A 263 6.56 -3.53 2.35
N ALA A 264 6.72 -2.85 1.22
CA ALA A 264 5.86 -3.03 0.05
C ALA A 264 5.91 -4.47 -0.48
N SER A 265 7.12 -5.04 -0.58
CA SER A 265 7.31 -6.43 -1.03
C SER A 265 6.62 -7.44 -0.10
N LEU A 266 6.70 -7.24 1.22
CA LEU A 266 6.04 -8.11 2.20
C LEU A 266 4.51 -8.02 2.12
N VAL A 267 3.98 -6.81 1.96
CA VAL A 267 2.53 -6.61 1.78
C VAL A 267 2.06 -7.25 0.48
N ASN A 268 2.79 -7.06 -0.61
CA ASN A 268 2.46 -7.62 -1.91
C ASN A 268 2.41 -9.15 -1.89
N ILE A 269 3.47 -9.82 -1.38
CA ILE A 269 3.48 -11.28 -1.32
C ILE A 269 2.34 -11.83 -0.46
N SER A 270 2.01 -11.14 0.65
CA SER A 270 0.91 -11.52 1.52
C SER A 270 -0.44 -11.39 0.82
N THR A 271 -0.66 -10.29 0.09
CA THR A 271 -1.90 -10.06 -0.67
C THR A 271 -2.03 -11.02 -1.86
N LEU A 272 -0.94 -11.27 -2.58
CA LEU A 272 -0.94 -12.26 -3.67
C LEU A 272 -1.27 -13.67 -3.16
N ALA A 273 -0.71 -14.07 -2.00
CA ALA A 273 -1.03 -15.34 -1.36
C ALA A 273 -2.52 -15.41 -0.96
N TYR A 274 -3.06 -14.33 -0.38
CA TYR A 274 -4.49 -14.21 -0.08
C TYR A 274 -5.36 -14.36 -1.34
N LEU A 275 -5.01 -13.70 -2.45
CA LEU A 275 -5.75 -13.80 -3.71
C LEU A 275 -5.69 -15.21 -4.32
N VAL A 276 -4.57 -15.92 -4.17
CA VAL A 276 -4.47 -17.34 -4.56
C VAL A 276 -5.47 -18.19 -3.76
N LEU A 277 -5.50 -18.01 -2.43
CA LEU A 277 -6.45 -18.75 -1.57
C LEU A 277 -7.90 -18.40 -1.91
N LEU A 278 -8.20 -17.14 -2.20
CA LEU A 278 -9.53 -16.70 -2.60
C LEU A 278 -9.96 -17.34 -3.93
N ALA A 279 -9.07 -17.43 -4.91
CA ALA A 279 -9.34 -18.06 -6.19
C ALA A 279 -9.57 -19.57 -6.05
N ILE A 280 -8.81 -20.25 -5.20
CA ILE A 280 -9.02 -21.68 -4.86
C ILE A 280 -10.37 -21.85 -4.17
N ALA A 281 -10.68 -21.03 -3.17
CA ALA A 281 -11.95 -21.07 -2.45
C ALA A 281 -13.15 -20.88 -3.39
N LEU A 282 -13.04 -19.98 -4.38
CA LEU A 282 -14.07 -19.78 -5.40
C LEU A 282 -14.32 -21.04 -6.24
N ILE A 283 -13.24 -21.74 -6.65
CA ILE A 283 -13.37 -22.98 -7.43
C ILE A 283 -14.09 -24.06 -6.60
N ILE A 284 -13.68 -24.23 -5.34
CA ILE A 284 -14.31 -25.20 -4.42
C ILE A 284 -15.78 -24.85 -4.19
N LEU A 285 -16.06 -23.59 -3.86
CA LEU A 285 -17.42 -23.12 -3.62
C LEU A 285 -18.34 -23.35 -4.82
N ARG A 286 -17.81 -23.13 -6.04
CA ARG A 286 -18.56 -23.35 -7.28
C ARG A 286 -18.83 -24.83 -7.51
N LYS A 287 -17.91 -25.70 -7.12
CA LYS A 287 -18.10 -27.16 -7.21
C LYS A 287 -19.15 -27.67 -6.21
N ASP A 288 -19.11 -27.17 -4.97
CA ASP A 288 -19.95 -27.68 -3.89
C ASP A 288 -21.37 -27.09 -3.91
N LYS A 289 -21.50 -25.77 -4.14
CA LYS A 289 -22.79 -25.07 -4.11
C LYS A 289 -23.38 -24.79 -5.50
N GLY A 290 -22.65 -25.06 -6.59
CA GLY A 290 -23.09 -24.82 -7.96
C GLY A 290 -23.09 -23.35 -8.36
N LEU A 291 -24.02 -22.97 -9.25
CA LEU A 291 -24.14 -21.59 -9.73
C LEU A 291 -24.79 -20.68 -8.67
N PRO A 292 -24.38 -19.41 -8.55
CA PRO A 292 -25.02 -18.45 -7.68
C PRO A 292 -26.48 -18.22 -8.09
N GLN A 293 -27.28 -17.71 -7.16
CA GLN A 293 -28.69 -17.39 -7.41
C GLN A 293 -28.83 -16.31 -8.49
N LYS A 294 -30.07 -16.16 -9.01
CA LYS A 294 -30.34 -15.32 -10.18
C LYS A 294 -29.94 -13.85 -9.99
N ASP A 295 -29.98 -13.38 -8.76
CA ASP A 295 -29.67 -11.98 -8.39
C ASP A 295 -28.26 -11.79 -7.83
N GLU A 296 -27.45 -12.85 -7.72
CA GLU A 296 -26.10 -12.80 -7.21
C GLU A 296 -25.06 -12.59 -8.34
N PHE A 297 -23.94 -11.95 -8.00
CA PHE A 297 -22.85 -11.76 -8.96
C PHE A 297 -22.22 -13.08 -9.38
N LYS A 298 -22.21 -13.31 -10.68
CA LYS A 298 -21.64 -14.51 -11.27
C LYS A 298 -20.28 -14.22 -11.89
N VAL A 299 -19.22 -14.75 -11.30
CA VAL A 299 -17.88 -14.68 -11.88
C VAL A 299 -17.90 -15.42 -13.23
N PRO A 300 -17.49 -14.77 -14.34
CA PRO A 300 -17.46 -15.40 -15.66
C PRO A 300 -16.34 -16.44 -15.76
N PHE A 301 -16.48 -17.37 -16.69
CA PHE A 301 -15.44 -18.34 -17.09
C PHE A 301 -14.80 -19.13 -15.93
N VAL A 302 -15.57 -19.50 -14.90
CA VAL A 302 -15.07 -20.41 -13.86
C VAL A 302 -15.04 -21.84 -14.44
N PRO A 303 -13.93 -22.60 -14.30
CA PRO A 303 -12.75 -22.36 -13.46
C PRO A 303 -11.57 -21.62 -14.15
N VAL A 304 -11.66 -21.27 -15.42
CA VAL A 304 -10.54 -20.75 -16.23
C VAL A 304 -9.99 -19.43 -15.64
N LEU A 305 -10.86 -18.46 -15.37
CA LEU A 305 -10.43 -17.16 -14.84
C LEU A 305 -9.75 -17.25 -13.46
N PRO A 306 -10.28 -18.00 -12.47
CA PRO A 306 -9.58 -18.25 -11.21
C PRO A 306 -8.23 -18.96 -11.38
N ILE A 307 -8.13 -19.95 -12.28
CA ILE A 307 -6.84 -20.63 -12.56
C ILE A 307 -5.82 -19.65 -13.15
N LEU A 308 -6.23 -18.82 -14.11
CA LEU A 308 -5.36 -17.79 -14.67
C LEU A 308 -4.90 -16.80 -13.60
N SER A 309 -5.80 -16.37 -12.71
CA SER A 309 -5.47 -15.53 -11.57
C SER A 309 -4.41 -16.16 -10.66
N ILE A 310 -4.55 -17.46 -10.34
CA ILE A 310 -3.56 -18.22 -9.55
C ILE A 310 -2.19 -18.20 -10.26
N ILE A 311 -2.14 -18.50 -11.57
CA ILE A 311 -0.89 -18.52 -12.34
C ILE A 311 -0.22 -17.14 -12.32
N VAL A 312 -0.96 -16.06 -12.55
CA VAL A 312 -0.44 -14.69 -12.52
C VAL A 312 0.07 -14.32 -11.13
N CYS A 313 -0.70 -14.61 -10.08
CA CYS A 313 -0.28 -14.34 -8.71
C CYS A 313 1.00 -15.10 -8.34
N LEU A 314 1.09 -16.40 -8.65
CA LEU A 314 2.28 -17.20 -8.40
C LEU A 314 3.49 -16.73 -9.20
N SER A 315 3.29 -16.29 -10.46
CA SER A 315 4.37 -15.72 -11.27
C SER A 315 4.91 -14.41 -10.69
N PHE A 316 4.04 -13.56 -10.11
CA PHE A 316 4.47 -12.36 -9.39
C PHE A 316 5.16 -12.71 -8.07
N MET A 317 4.64 -13.67 -7.32
CA MET A 317 5.27 -14.14 -6.08
C MET A 317 6.66 -14.70 -6.31
N SER A 318 6.91 -15.35 -7.45
CA SER A 318 8.24 -15.89 -7.80
C SER A 318 9.31 -14.82 -8.04
N GLN A 319 8.91 -13.55 -8.22
CA GLN A 319 9.83 -12.44 -8.43
C GLN A 319 10.44 -11.90 -7.15
N TYR A 320 9.89 -12.23 -5.98
CA TYR A 320 10.41 -11.74 -4.70
C TYR A 320 11.65 -12.47 -4.25
N SER A 321 12.53 -11.73 -3.55
CA SER A 321 13.77 -12.27 -2.98
C SER A 321 13.49 -13.30 -1.88
N TRP A 322 14.49 -14.15 -1.62
CA TRP A 322 14.43 -15.10 -0.50
C TRP A 322 14.19 -14.41 0.85
N GLN A 323 14.69 -13.21 1.03
CA GLN A 323 14.46 -12.41 2.25
C GLN A 323 12.98 -12.07 2.42
N THR A 324 12.28 -11.71 1.35
CA THR A 324 10.82 -11.45 1.39
C THR A 324 10.05 -12.74 1.67
N TRP A 325 10.43 -13.86 1.06
CA TRP A 325 9.83 -15.16 1.31
C TRP A 325 10.02 -15.63 2.75
N SER A 326 11.22 -15.47 3.32
CA SER A 326 11.49 -15.83 4.72
C SER A 326 10.70 -14.95 5.69
N ALA A 327 10.62 -13.63 5.45
CA ALA A 327 9.81 -12.72 6.26
C ALA A 327 8.31 -13.07 6.20
N PHE A 328 7.80 -13.41 5.01
CA PHE A 328 6.42 -13.88 4.83
C PHE A 328 6.19 -15.21 5.57
N GLY A 329 7.10 -16.18 5.44
CA GLY A 329 7.02 -17.46 6.12
C GLY A 329 7.01 -17.29 7.65
N ILE A 330 7.87 -16.43 8.19
CA ILE A 330 7.88 -16.11 9.63
C ILE A 330 6.55 -15.50 10.06
N ALA A 331 5.99 -14.56 9.28
CA ALA A 331 4.69 -13.95 9.60
C ALA A 331 3.56 -14.99 9.62
N VAL A 332 3.54 -15.92 8.65
CA VAL A 332 2.57 -17.01 8.58
C VAL A 332 2.74 -17.97 9.77
N LEU A 333 3.98 -18.31 10.14
CA LEU A 333 4.25 -19.17 11.29
C LEU A 333 3.79 -18.53 12.59
N ILE A 334 4.05 -17.24 12.79
CA ILE A 334 3.58 -16.49 13.97
C ILE A 334 2.05 -16.50 14.02
N GLY A 335 1.38 -16.19 12.91
CA GLY A 335 -0.08 -16.22 12.82
C GLY A 335 -0.67 -17.60 13.11
N SER A 336 -0.06 -18.64 12.53
CA SER A 336 -0.47 -20.03 12.77
C SER A 336 -0.25 -20.46 14.23
N ALA A 337 0.85 -20.05 14.85
CA ALA A 337 1.12 -20.31 16.26
C ALA A 337 0.07 -19.63 17.15
N ILE A 338 -0.23 -18.35 16.91
CA ILE A 338 -1.29 -17.63 17.65
C ILE A 338 -2.63 -18.35 17.51
N TYR A 339 -2.97 -18.81 16.31
CA TYR A 339 -4.18 -19.57 16.07
C TYR A 339 -4.17 -20.91 16.82
N ALA A 340 -3.09 -21.69 16.73
CA ALA A 340 -3.00 -23.00 17.36
C ALA A 340 -3.03 -22.94 18.89
N PHE A 341 -2.32 -21.98 19.49
CA PHE A 341 -2.23 -21.86 20.95
C PHE A 341 -3.42 -21.14 21.58
N TYR A 342 -4.03 -20.20 20.87
CA TYR A 342 -5.13 -19.40 21.40
C TYR A 342 -6.42 -19.54 20.59
N GLY A 343 -6.39 -19.24 19.28
CA GLY A 343 -7.57 -19.16 18.44
C GLY A 343 -8.36 -20.45 18.36
N TYR A 344 -7.70 -21.60 18.23
CA TYR A 344 -8.36 -22.92 18.16
C TYR A 344 -9.24 -23.23 19.37
N LYS A 345 -8.86 -22.75 20.57
CA LYS A 345 -9.63 -22.98 21.81
C LYS A 345 -10.70 -21.95 22.07
N HIS A 346 -10.61 -20.77 21.47
CA HIS A 346 -11.47 -19.62 21.78
C HIS A 346 -12.29 -19.12 20.59
N SER A 347 -12.05 -19.69 19.40
CA SER A 347 -12.81 -19.35 18.19
C SER A 347 -14.30 -19.66 18.39
N LYS A 348 -15.12 -18.77 17.86
CA LYS A 348 -16.58 -18.91 17.86
C LYS A 348 -17.10 -19.71 16.64
N TYR A 349 -16.19 -20.13 15.76
CA TYR A 349 -16.50 -20.88 14.54
C TYR A 349 -15.85 -22.24 14.54
#